data_f06ee6dcfdc423bb6c248cb2c8373073
#
_entry.id   f06ee6dcfdc423bb6c248cb2c8373073
#
_cell.length_a   1.000
_cell.length_b   1.000
_cell.length_c   1.000
_cell.angle_alpha   90.00
_cell.angle_beta   90.00
_cell.angle_gamma   90.00
#
_symmetry.space_group_name_H-M   'P 1'
#
loop_
_entity.id
_entity.type
_entity.pdbx_description
1 polymer ?
#
loop_
_entity_poly.entity_id
_entity_poly.type
_entity_poly.pdbx_seq_one_letter_code
_entity_poly.pdbx_strand_id
1 'polypeptide(L)'
;MSKIYHQISKKPGFMKHNGGLFFRDLTKDKYQFKTKVKKNHINKVGITHGGYIASIIDAGAGTAVYRSAGNKVCVTISLDIKYIGSSKIGDEIIGDVKIQKVTNTLVFMHCELRSKKNKIAIASGVWKKLNKKL
;
A
#
# COMPACT_ATOMS: atom_id res chain seq x y z
N MET A 1 -6.90 -14.63 -9.11
CA MET A 1 -6.42 -14.19 -7.78
C MET A 1 -5.14 -14.96 -7.44
N SER A 2 -4.07 -14.28 -7.07
CA SER A 2 -2.78 -14.94 -6.77
C SER A 2 -2.36 -14.68 -5.33
N LYS A 3 -2.12 -15.77 -4.58
CA LYS A 3 -1.59 -15.72 -3.21
C LYS A 3 -0.07 -15.67 -3.17
N ILE A 4 0.59 -15.73 -4.32
CA ILE A 4 2.04 -15.60 -4.43
C ILE A 4 2.37 -14.11 -4.64
N TYR A 5 3.34 -13.61 -3.88
CA TYR A 5 3.79 -12.23 -4.07
C TYR A 5 4.39 -12.03 -5.46
N HIS A 6 4.07 -10.93 -6.08
CA HIS A 6 4.65 -10.54 -7.36
C HIS A 6 4.95 -9.03 -7.34
N GLN A 7 5.94 -8.61 -8.12
CA GLN A 7 6.33 -7.21 -8.24
C GLN A 7 5.28 -6.46 -9.04
N ILE A 8 4.76 -5.36 -8.48
CA ILE A 8 3.76 -4.53 -9.16
C ILE A 8 4.32 -3.24 -9.74
N SER A 9 5.56 -2.88 -9.40
CA SER A 9 6.19 -1.62 -9.82
C SER A 9 7.15 -1.87 -10.98
N LYS A 10 6.65 -2.46 -12.07
CA LYS A 10 7.48 -2.87 -13.21
C LYS A 10 7.82 -1.73 -14.15
N LYS A 11 6.90 -0.79 -14.33
CA LYS A 11 7.08 0.34 -15.23
C LYS A 11 7.84 1.47 -14.54
N PRO A 12 8.64 2.26 -15.29
CA PRO A 12 9.28 3.44 -14.71
C PRO A 12 8.26 4.36 -14.04
N GLY A 13 8.60 4.90 -12.89
CA GLY A 13 7.74 5.78 -12.12
C GLY A 13 8.19 5.86 -10.67
N PHE A 14 7.40 6.55 -9.87
CA PHE A 14 7.75 6.87 -8.50
C PHE A 14 8.06 5.61 -7.68
N MET A 15 7.18 4.60 -7.72
CA MET A 15 7.38 3.42 -6.88
C MET A 15 8.55 2.56 -7.34
N LYS A 16 8.74 2.38 -8.64
CA LYS A 16 9.91 1.65 -9.14
C LYS A 16 11.20 2.36 -8.75
N HIS A 17 11.23 3.67 -8.86
CA HIS A 17 12.38 4.50 -8.47
C HIS A 17 12.69 4.34 -6.97
N ASN A 18 11.68 4.18 -6.14
CA ASN A 18 11.82 4.07 -4.69
C ASN A 18 11.82 2.63 -4.17
N GLY A 19 12.18 1.66 -5.01
CA GLY A 19 12.41 0.28 -4.59
C GLY A 19 11.28 -0.69 -4.88
N GLY A 20 10.14 -0.20 -5.34
CA GLY A 20 9.02 -1.05 -5.75
C GLY A 20 8.25 -1.70 -4.58
N LEU A 21 7.24 -2.47 -4.94
CA LEU A 21 6.42 -3.22 -3.99
C LEU A 21 6.14 -4.62 -4.52
N PHE A 22 6.08 -5.58 -3.61
CA PHE A 22 5.52 -6.90 -3.86
C PHE A 22 4.09 -6.93 -3.34
N PHE A 23 3.21 -7.60 -4.07
CA PHE A 23 1.78 -7.60 -3.80
C PHE A 23 1.19 -9.00 -4.01
N ARG A 24 0.18 -9.34 -3.23
CA ARG A 24 -0.59 -10.57 -3.44
C ARG A 24 -2.05 -10.41 -3.04
N ASP A 25 -2.90 -11.19 -3.69
CA ASP A 25 -4.30 -11.34 -3.31
C ASP A 25 -4.43 -12.44 -2.26
N LEU A 26 -5.26 -12.26 -1.25
CA LEU A 26 -5.60 -13.30 -0.28
C LEU A 26 -7.03 -13.77 -0.47
N THR A 27 -7.97 -12.83 -0.50
CA THR A 27 -9.38 -13.08 -0.80
C THR A 27 -9.86 -11.93 -1.70
N LYS A 28 -11.13 -11.93 -2.04
CA LYS A 28 -11.69 -10.84 -2.87
C LYS A 28 -11.64 -9.47 -2.20
N ASP A 29 -11.50 -9.43 -0.86
CA ASP A 29 -11.47 -8.17 -0.11
C ASP A 29 -10.23 -8.03 0.80
N LYS A 30 -9.32 -9.00 0.78
CA LYS A 30 -8.08 -8.95 1.57
C LYS A 30 -6.86 -9.11 0.68
N TYR A 31 -5.88 -8.25 0.91
CA TYR A 31 -4.66 -8.18 0.09
C TYR A 31 -3.47 -7.90 1.00
N GLN A 32 -2.29 -8.21 0.51
CA GLN A 32 -1.05 -7.86 1.20
C GLN A 32 -0.05 -7.27 0.24
N PHE A 33 0.74 -6.34 0.73
CA PHE A 33 1.94 -5.87 0.03
C PHE A 33 3.10 -5.89 1.00
N LYS A 34 4.31 -5.89 0.45
CA LYS A 34 5.52 -5.85 1.27
C LYS A 34 6.65 -5.16 0.54
N THR A 35 7.56 -4.63 1.35
CA THR A 35 8.81 -4.05 0.86
C THR A 35 9.87 -4.17 1.96
N LYS A 36 11.12 -3.97 1.59
CA LYS A 36 12.24 -3.93 2.53
C LYS A 36 12.78 -2.51 2.61
N VAL A 37 12.97 -2.02 3.83
CA VAL A 37 13.49 -0.66 4.04
C VAL A 37 14.95 -0.59 3.60
N LYS A 38 15.26 0.35 2.72
CA LYS A 38 16.60 0.58 2.19
C LYS A 38 17.13 1.93 2.65
N LYS A 39 18.40 2.17 2.35
CA LYS A 39 19.15 3.36 2.77
C LYS A 39 18.48 4.67 2.34
N ASN A 40 17.88 4.69 1.15
CA ASN A 40 17.19 5.88 0.63
C ASN A 40 15.77 6.08 1.18
N HIS A 41 15.31 5.23 2.09
CA HIS A 41 13.97 5.31 2.65
C HIS A 41 13.95 5.93 4.05
N ILE A 42 15.09 6.27 4.63
CA ILE A 42 15.17 6.76 6.00
C ILE A 42 15.24 8.28 6.06
N ASN A 43 14.82 8.81 7.20
CA ASN A 43 14.91 10.25 7.50
C ASN A 43 16.21 10.59 8.22
N LYS A 44 16.34 11.86 8.64
CA LYS A 44 17.56 12.35 9.28
C LYS A 44 17.85 11.70 10.63
N VAL A 45 16.85 11.15 11.32
CA VAL A 45 17.05 10.48 12.61
C VAL A 45 17.28 8.97 12.47
N GLY A 46 17.37 8.46 11.24
CA GLY A 46 17.73 7.07 10.98
C GLY A 46 16.59 6.07 11.01
N ILE A 47 15.35 6.52 10.99
CA ILE A 47 14.18 5.64 10.88
C ILE A 47 13.48 5.86 9.55
N THR A 48 12.62 4.95 9.17
CA THR A 48 11.90 5.04 7.90
C THR A 48 11.12 6.35 7.81
N HIS A 49 11.30 7.06 6.69
CA HIS A 49 10.67 8.34 6.44
C HIS A 49 9.15 8.18 6.35
N GLY A 50 8.41 9.06 7.04
CA GLY A 50 6.95 9.03 7.02
C GLY A 50 6.36 9.19 5.62
N GLY A 51 6.99 9.96 4.76
CA GLY A 51 6.58 10.10 3.35
C GLY A 51 6.73 8.80 2.56
N TYR A 52 7.76 8.01 2.85
CA TYR A 52 7.91 6.68 2.24
C TYR A 52 6.80 5.75 2.71
N ILE A 53 6.50 5.75 4.02
CA ILE A 53 5.38 4.98 4.59
C ILE A 53 4.07 5.35 3.88
N ALA A 54 3.80 6.65 3.73
CA ALA A 54 2.60 7.11 3.02
C ALA A 54 2.57 6.61 1.57
N SER A 55 3.72 6.63 0.91
CA SER A 55 3.84 6.19 -0.49
C SER A 55 3.51 4.72 -0.67
N ILE A 56 4.02 3.85 0.20
CA ILE A 56 3.76 2.41 0.08
C ILE A 56 2.32 2.07 0.44
N ILE A 57 1.72 2.80 1.37
CA ILE A 57 0.29 2.64 1.68
C ILE A 57 -0.55 3.04 0.46
N ASP A 58 -0.28 4.21 -0.10
CA ASP A 58 -1.03 4.70 -1.26
C ASP A 58 -0.91 3.73 -2.44
N ALA A 59 0.29 3.25 -2.73
CA ALA A 59 0.52 2.34 -3.85
C ALA A 59 -0.04 0.94 -3.58
N GLY A 60 0.20 0.39 -2.40
CA GLY A 60 -0.24 -0.98 -2.07
C GLY A 60 -1.75 -1.06 -1.87
N ALA A 61 -2.31 -0.16 -1.07
CA ALA A 61 -3.76 -0.10 -0.88
C ALA A 61 -4.47 0.30 -2.18
N GLY A 62 -3.87 1.22 -2.96
CA GLY A 62 -4.41 1.61 -4.26
C GLY A 62 -4.48 0.45 -5.23
N THR A 63 -3.50 -0.45 -5.21
CA THR A 63 -3.52 -1.68 -6.02
C THR A 63 -4.65 -2.60 -5.57
N ALA A 64 -4.84 -2.77 -4.27
CA ALA A 64 -5.96 -3.55 -3.73
C ALA A 64 -7.30 -2.96 -4.15
N VAL A 65 -7.43 -1.65 -4.09
CA VAL A 65 -8.63 -0.92 -4.54
C VAL A 65 -8.89 -1.18 -6.03
N TYR A 66 -7.87 -1.05 -6.86
CA TYR A 66 -7.94 -1.32 -8.30
C TYR A 66 -8.47 -2.74 -8.56
N ARG A 67 -7.90 -3.73 -7.87
CA ARG A 67 -8.31 -5.13 -8.00
C ARG A 67 -9.75 -5.35 -7.56
N SER A 68 -10.13 -4.78 -6.42
CA SER A 68 -11.48 -4.91 -5.88
C SER A 68 -12.54 -4.23 -6.73
N ALA A 69 -12.16 -3.23 -7.50
CA ALA A 69 -13.04 -2.47 -8.39
C ALA A 69 -13.17 -3.10 -9.78
N GLY A 70 -12.76 -4.36 -9.95
CA GLY A 70 -12.82 -5.04 -11.25
C GLY A 70 -11.81 -4.50 -12.24
N ASN A 71 -10.63 -4.12 -11.75
CA ASN A 71 -9.53 -3.55 -12.54
C ASN A 71 -9.90 -2.22 -13.20
N LYS A 72 -10.72 -1.43 -12.54
CA LYS A 72 -10.98 -0.04 -12.94
C LYS A 72 -9.99 0.89 -12.30
N VAL A 73 -9.53 1.89 -13.04
CA VAL A 73 -8.64 2.91 -12.52
C VAL A 73 -9.35 3.67 -11.41
N CYS A 74 -8.67 3.79 -10.27
CA CYS A 74 -9.19 4.54 -9.14
C CYS A 74 -8.14 5.58 -8.71
N VAL A 75 -8.60 6.71 -8.20
CA VAL A 75 -7.73 7.77 -7.69
C VAL A 75 -8.03 8.00 -6.23
N THR A 76 -6.99 8.28 -5.45
CA THR A 76 -7.10 8.55 -4.02
C THR A 76 -7.83 9.88 -3.80
N ILE A 77 -8.91 9.84 -3.01
CA ILE A 77 -9.59 11.05 -2.57
C ILE A 77 -9.08 11.46 -1.19
N SER A 78 -8.96 10.49 -0.31
CA SER A 78 -8.59 10.74 1.08
C SER A 78 -7.77 9.57 1.59
N LEU A 79 -6.72 9.89 2.34
CA LEU A 79 -5.86 8.89 2.98
C LEU A 79 -5.48 9.45 4.36
N ASP A 80 -5.98 8.77 5.40
CA ASP A 80 -5.68 9.12 6.79
C ASP A 80 -4.69 8.09 7.32
N ILE A 81 -3.52 8.55 7.77
CA ILE A 81 -2.46 7.68 8.28
C ILE A 81 -2.11 8.10 9.70
N LYS A 82 -2.10 7.12 10.60
CA LYS A 82 -1.56 7.30 11.94
C LYS A 82 -0.27 6.52 12.06
N TYR A 83 0.80 7.22 12.36
CA TYR A 83 2.13 6.64 12.53
C TYR A 83 2.30 6.23 14.00
N ILE A 84 2.33 4.93 14.26
CA ILE A 84 2.29 4.42 15.63
C ILE A 84 3.58 3.70 16.04
N GLY A 85 4.46 3.41 15.09
CA GLY A 85 5.74 2.77 15.39
C GLY A 85 6.77 3.11 14.34
N SER A 86 8.02 2.73 14.60
CA SER A 86 9.13 3.00 13.69
C SER A 86 9.66 1.72 13.05
N SER A 87 10.35 1.90 11.93
CA SER A 87 11.10 0.84 11.28
C SER A 87 12.44 1.42 10.82
N LYS A 88 13.37 0.54 10.48
CA LYS A 88 14.75 0.93 10.13
C LYS A 88 15.23 0.14 8.93
N ILE A 89 16.41 0.50 8.43
CA ILE A 89 17.05 -0.21 7.30
C ILE A 89 17.09 -1.71 7.58
N GLY A 90 16.67 -2.50 6.60
CA GLY A 90 16.66 -3.96 6.67
C GLY A 90 15.34 -4.54 7.14
N ASP A 91 14.48 -3.75 7.76
CA ASP A 91 13.17 -4.26 8.19
C ASP A 91 12.29 -4.56 6.97
N GLU A 92 11.60 -5.69 7.02
CA GLU A 92 10.54 -5.98 6.06
C GLU A 92 9.24 -5.41 6.59
N ILE A 93 8.60 -4.59 5.77
CA ILE A 93 7.29 -4.01 6.09
C ILE A 93 6.23 -4.77 5.32
N ILE A 94 5.21 -5.21 6.03
CA ILE A 94 4.05 -5.88 5.44
C ILE A 94 2.83 -4.99 5.66
N GLY A 95 2.08 -4.76 4.58
CA GLY A 95 0.80 -4.06 4.64
C GLY A 95 -0.34 -5.06 4.49
N ASP A 96 -1.24 -5.04 5.46
CA ASP A 96 -2.47 -5.84 5.43
C ASP A 96 -3.61 -4.93 5.03
N VAL A 97 -4.21 -5.16 3.86
CA VAL A 97 -5.28 -4.33 3.32
C VAL A 97 -6.59 -5.08 3.37
N LYS A 98 -7.61 -4.41 3.88
CA LYS A 98 -8.99 -4.89 3.81
C LYS A 98 -9.85 -3.87 3.07
N ILE A 99 -10.54 -4.34 2.03
CA ILE A 99 -11.54 -3.54 1.34
C ILE A 99 -12.82 -3.64 2.15
N GLN A 100 -13.29 -2.49 2.62
CA GLN A 100 -14.46 -2.42 3.50
C GLN A 100 -15.76 -2.30 2.75
N LYS A 101 -15.75 -1.56 1.65
CA LYS A 101 -16.94 -1.38 0.80
C LYS A 101 -16.55 -0.91 -0.57
N VAL A 102 -17.23 -1.45 -1.57
CA VAL A 102 -17.15 -1.00 -2.96
C VAL A 102 -18.55 -0.52 -3.36
N THR A 103 -18.66 0.75 -3.74
CA THR A 103 -19.90 1.32 -4.26
C THR A 103 -19.78 1.50 -5.78
N ASN A 104 -20.78 2.09 -6.40
CA ASN A 104 -20.72 2.39 -7.82
C ASN A 104 -19.59 3.37 -8.17
N THR A 105 -19.25 4.28 -7.26
CA THR A 105 -18.30 5.37 -7.52
C THR A 105 -17.10 5.38 -6.61
N LEU A 106 -17.18 4.74 -5.45
CA LEU A 106 -16.16 4.83 -4.40
C LEU A 106 -15.73 3.46 -3.89
N VAL A 107 -14.51 3.40 -3.35
CA VAL A 107 -13.99 2.22 -2.64
C VAL A 107 -13.42 2.70 -1.31
N PHE A 108 -13.78 2.00 -0.24
CA PHE A 108 -13.32 2.27 1.12
C PHE A 108 -12.40 1.15 1.57
N MET A 109 -11.25 1.49 2.15
CA MET A 109 -10.30 0.48 2.64
C MET A 109 -9.73 0.83 4.01
N HIS A 110 -9.27 -0.20 4.69
CA HIS A 110 -8.45 -0.11 5.91
C HIS A 110 -7.12 -0.83 5.66
N CYS A 111 -6.04 -0.30 6.21
CA CYS A 111 -4.70 -0.87 6.03
C CYS A 111 -3.92 -0.79 7.35
N GLU A 112 -3.20 -1.85 7.67
CA GLU A 112 -2.24 -1.85 8.78
C GLU A 112 -0.87 -2.22 8.24
N LEU A 113 0.13 -1.45 8.64
CA LEU A 113 1.53 -1.73 8.35
C LEU A 113 2.23 -2.27 9.58
N ARG A 114 2.99 -3.34 9.38
CA ARG A 114 3.74 -3.97 10.46
C ARG A 114 5.10 -4.47 9.98
N SER A 115 6.01 -4.60 10.92
CA SER A 115 7.24 -5.37 10.76
C SER A 115 7.16 -6.57 11.73
N LYS A 116 8.22 -7.39 11.77
CA LYS A 116 8.28 -8.49 12.76
C LYS A 116 8.26 -7.98 14.19
N LYS A 117 8.75 -6.76 14.42
CA LYS A 117 8.96 -6.22 15.78
C LYS A 117 7.77 -5.43 16.29
N ASN A 118 7.06 -4.70 15.43
CA ASN A 118 6.00 -3.81 15.89
C ASN A 118 5.05 -3.41 14.77
N LYS A 119 3.91 -2.85 15.18
CA LYS A 119 3.02 -2.14 14.28
C LYS A 119 3.65 -0.79 13.95
N ILE A 120 3.55 -0.39 12.68
CA ILE A 120 4.19 0.82 12.16
C ILE A 120 3.16 1.92 11.93
N ALA A 121 2.05 1.56 11.29
CA ALA A 121 1.01 2.53 10.95
C ALA A 121 -0.33 1.86 10.78
N ILE A 122 -1.39 2.63 10.98
CA ILE A 122 -2.75 2.25 10.61
C ILE A 122 -3.31 3.33 9.71
N ALA A 123 -4.08 2.92 8.71
CA ALA A 123 -4.60 3.86 7.72
C ALA A 123 -5.99 3.47 7.27
N SER A 124 -6.74 4.48 6.85
CA SER A 124 -7.98 4.30 6.13
C SER A 124 -8.00 5.25 4.95
N GLY A 125 -8.73 4.90 3.92
CA GLY A 125 -8.79 5.75 2.73
C GLY A 125 -10.01 5.50 1.89
N VAL A 126 -10.23 6.45 0.98
CA VAL A 126 -11.33 6.43 0.03
C VAL A 126 -10.76 6.73 -1.35
N TRP A 127 -11.13 5.92 -2.32
CA TRP A 127 -10.76 6.10 -3.73
C TRP A 127 -12.00 6.31 -4.57
N LYS A 128 -11.85 7.10 -5.62
CA LYS A 128 -12.89 7.30 -6.61
C LYS A 128 -12.61 6.44 -7.83
N LYS A 129 -13.62 5.70 -8.30
CA LYS A 129 -13.53 4.97 -9.56
C LYS A 129 -13.63 5.95 -10.73
N LEU A 130 -12.74 5.77 -11.71
CA LEU A 130 -12.82 6.48 -12.98
C LEU A 130 -13.45 5.58 -14.03
N ASN A 131 -14.07 6.18 -15.04
CA ASN A 131 -14.72 5.44 -16.14
C ASN A 131 -13.71 5.04 -17.21
N LYS A 132 -12.56 4.48 -16.78
CA LYS A 132 -11.56 3.99 -17.73
C LYS A 132 -10.79 2.83 -17.13
N LYS A 133 -10.24 1.99 -18.00
CA LYS A 133 -9.38 0.87 -17.63
C LYS A 133 -7.96 1.13 -18.12
N LEU A 134 -7.01 0.53 -17.45
CA LEU A 134 -5.62 0.52 -17.91
C LEU A 134 -5.43 -0.44 -19.09
#